data_a85f9ad35c2dc88bab835b75f8ca83b5
#
_entry.id   a85f9ad35c2dc88bab835b75f8ca83b5
#
_cell.length_a   1.000
_cell.length_b   1.000
_cell.length_c   1.000
_cell.angle_alpha   90.00
_cell.angle_beta   90.00
_cell.angle_gamma   90.00
#
_symmetry.space_group_name_H-M   'P 1'
#
loop_
_entity.id
_entity.type
_entity.pdbx_description
1 polymer ?
#
loop_
_entity_poly.entity_id
_entity_poly.type
_entity_poly.pdbx_seq_one_letter_code
_entity_poly.pdbx_strand_id
1 'polypeptide(L)'
;FYDSLGILDSNVIAAHALWLEDEDIEIFAKRGVTVVHNVNSNLKLGSGCRFRYGDLKSAGVNVCLGTDGAASSNNLDMRESMKTMSLLQKGWTGDTTILPLNELMDVATVNGARALDIDTGRIEEGALADLVLVETRSEAFIPNINFESNFIYSANSSCIDTVICDGNILMEGGKVAGEEQLLEKADEMAWKLINAT
;
A
#
# COMPACT_ATOMS: atom_id res chain seq x y z
N PHE A 1 -4.57 -7.83 -25.73
CA PHE A 1 -5.61 -6.93 -26.26
C PHE A 1 -5.24 -5.45 -26.04
N TYR A 2 -5.06 -4.97 -24.81
CA TYR A 2 -4.75 -3.55 -24.54
C TYR A 2 -3.45 -3.08 -25.21
N ASP A 3 -2.45 -3.94 -25.28
CA ASP A 3 -1.20 -3.66 -25.97
C ASP A 3 -1.41 -3.44 -27.48
N SER A 4 -2.24 -4.26 -28.12
CA SER A 4 -2.57 -4.11 -29.54
C SER A 4 -3.33 -2.83 -29.87
N LEU A 5 -3.95 -2.19 -28.88
CA LEU A 5 -4.61 -0.88 -29.01
C LEU A 5 -3.65 0.29 -28.73
N GLY A 6 -2.40 0.02 -28.34
CA GLY A 6 -1.43 1.05 -27.99
C GLY A 6 -1.75 1.81 -26.72
N ILE A 7 -2.53 1.22 -25.79
CA ILE A 7 -2.94 1.85 -24.53
C ILE A 7 -1.86 1.71 -23.45
N LEU A 8 -1.08 0.62 -23.50
CA LEU A 8 -0.08 0.33 -22.48
C LEU A 8 1.21 1.14 -22.71
N ASP A 9 1.57 1.95 -21.73
CA ASP A 9 2.82 2.69 -21.65
C ASP A 9 3.25 2.92 -20.19
N SER A 10 4.32 3.67 -19.97
CA SER A 10 4.88 3.96 -18.65
C SER A 10 3.99 4.81 -17.74
N ASN A 11 2.93 5.41 -18.26
CA ASN A 11 1.96 6.18 -17.47
C ASN A 11 0.79 5.30 -16.99
N VAL A 12 0.74 4.04 -17.42
CA VAL A 12 -0.33 3.12 -17.03
C VAL A 12 -0.04 2.51 -15.66
N ILE A 13 -1.02 2.61 -14.77
CA ILE A 13 -1.03 1.94 -13.47
C ILE A 13 -2.13 0.88 -13.48
N ALA A 14 -1.72 -0.39 -13.44
CA ALA A 14 -2.62 -1.55 -13.45
C ALA A 14 -2.95 -1.99 -12.02
N ALA A 15 -4.16 -1.68 -11.54
CA ALA A 15 -4.62 -2.13 -10.23
C ALA A 15 -4.95 -3.62 -10.22
N HIS A 16 -4.73 -4.29 -9.08
CA HIS A 16 -5.01 -5.70 -8.79
C HIS A 16 -4.10 -6.70 -9.50
N ALA A 17 -4.16 -6.82 -10.82
CA ALA A 17 -3.28 -7.63 -11.69
C ALA A 17 -3.06 -9.08 -11.19
N LEU A 18 -4.14 -9.75 -10.76
CA LEU A 18 -4.08 -11.08 -10.13
C LEU A 18 -3.93 -12.23 -11.13
N TRP A 19 -4.43 -12.06 -12.34
CA TRP A 19 -4.60 -13.15 -13.32
C TRP A 19 -3.69 -12.96 -14.54
N LEU A 20 -2.49 -12.40 -14.33
CA LEU A 20 -1.50 -12.24 -15.39
C LEU A 20 -0.88 -13.58 -15.77
N GLU A 21 -0.75 -13.82 -17.05
CA GLU A 21 0.06 -14.88 -17.63
C GLU A 21 1.50 -14.38 -17.93
N ASP A 22 2.39 -15.27 -18.34
CA ASP A 22 3.80 -14.92 -18.61
C ASP A 22 3.93 -13.83 -19.66
N GLU A 23 3.16 -13.94 -20.75
CA GLU A 23 3.12 -12.96 -21.83
C GLU A 23 2.65 -11.58 -21.34
N ASP A 24 1.69 -11.52 -20.43
CA ASP A 24 1.21 -10.24 -19.87
C ASP A 24 2.33 -9.55 -19.07
N ILE A 25 3.09 -10.32 -18.29
CA ILE A 25 4.22 -9.81 -17.51
C ILE A 25 5.32 -9.27 -18.43
N GLU A 26 5.64 -9.98 -19.50
CA GLU A 26 6.61 -9.53 -20.50
C GLU A 26 6.16 -8.22 -21.17
N ILE A 27 4.88 -8.11 -21.50
CA ILE A 27 4.30 -6.89 -22.08
C ILE A 27 4.39 -5.74 -21.08
N PHE A 28 4.02 -5.96 -19.82
CA PHE A 28 4.07 -4.94 -18.77
C PHE A 28 5.51 -4.43 -18.57
N ALA A 29 6.47 -5.34 -18.49
CA ALA A 29 7.88 -4.98 -18.39
C ALA A 29 8.35 -4.14 -19.59
N LYS A 30 8.03 -4.59 -20.81
CA LYS A 30 8.41 -3.89 -22.04
C LYS A 30 7.77 -2.51 -22.16
N ARG A 31 6.56 -2.34 -21.68
CA ARG A 31 5.81 -1.08 -21.75
C ARG A 31 6.05 -0.14 -20.55
N GLY A 32 6.73 -0.63 -19.51
CA GLY A 32 6.97 0.15 -18.29
C GLY A 32 5.72 0.34 -17.44
N VAL A 33 4.72 -0.54 -17.56
CA VAL A 33 3.50 -0.48 -16.78
C VAL A 33 3.82 -0.71 -15.30
N THR A 34 3.25 0.11 -14.41
CA THR A 34 3.29 -0.14 -12.97
C THR A 34 2.11 -1.00 -12.53
N VAL A 35 2.34 -1.91 -11.59
CA VAL A 35 1.29 -2.75 -11.00
C VAL A 35 1.05 -2.37 -9.55
N VAL A 36 -0.22 -2.21 -9.15
CA VAL A 36 -0.62 -1.96 -7.76
C VAL A 36 -1.32 -3.18 -7.18
N HIS A 37 -0.75 -3.77 -6.14
CA HIS A 37 -1.35 -4.86 -5.40
C HIS A 37 -2.29 -4.34 -4.31
N ASN A 38 -3.59 -4.55 -4.46
CA ASN A 38 -4.62 -4.19 -3.48
C ASN A 38 -5.03 -5.43 -2.66
N VAL A 39 -4.10 -5.96 -1.90
CA VAL A 39 -4.20 -7.30 -1.29
C VAL A 39 -5.43 -7.50 -0.41
N ASN A 40 -5.73 -6.54 0.49
CA ASN A 40 -6.86 -6.64 1.42
C ASN A 40 -8.21 -6.65 0.68
N SER A 41 -8.36 -5.78 -0.33
CA SER A 41 -9.51 -5.75 -1.21
C SER A 41 -9.67 -7.08 -1.97
N ASN A 42 -8.60 -7.55 -2.59
CA ASN A 42 -8.60 -8.79 -3.37
C ASN A 42 -9.05 -9.99 -2.54
N LEU A 43 -8.53 -10.12 -1.32
CA LEU A 43 -8.88 -11.23 -0.41
C LEU A 43 -10.32 -11.10 0.11
N LYS A 44 -10.72 -9.91 0.54
CA LYS A 44 -12.06 -9.68 1.08
C LYS A 44 -13.16 -9.93 0.04
N LEU A 45 -12.94 -9.47 -1.19
CA LEU A 45 -13.92 -9.62 -2.28
C LEU A 45 -13.84 -10.98 -2.99
N GLY A 46 -12.90 -11.85 -2.59
CA GLY A 46 -12.72 -13.16 -3.22
C GLY A 46 -12.26 -13.09 -4.68
N SER A 47 -11.62 -11.99 -5.09
CA SER A 47 -11.13 -11.81 -6.46
C SER A 47 -9.96 -12.74 -6.80
N GLY A 48 -9.32 -13.31 -5.80
CA GLY A 48 -8.20 -14.23 -5.91
C GLY A 48 -7.00 -13.82 -5.05
N CYS A 49 -6.05 -14.74 -4.94
CA CYS A 49 -4.81 -14.53 -4.18
C CYS A 49 -3.54 -14.66 -5.03
N ARG A 50 -3.67 -15.01 -6.32
CA ARG A 50 -2.54 -15.24 -7.22
C ARG A 50 -1.96 -13.92 -7.71
N PHE A 51 -1.14 -13.27 -6.86
CA PHE A 51 -0.38 -12.10 -7.27
C PHE A 51 1.08 -12.51 -7.49
N ARG A 52 1.55 -12.49 -8.71
CA ARG A 52 2.85 -13.01 -9.15
C ARG A 52 4.00 -12.04 -8.88
N TYR A 53 4.17 -11.66 -7.59
CA TYR A 53 5.17 -10.67 -7.19
C TYR A 53 6.59 -11.01 -7.66
N GLY A 54 7.03 -12.25 -7.43
CA GLY A 54 8.38 -12.69 -7.80
C GLY A 54 8.65 -12.61 -9.29
N ASP A 55 7.66 -12.97 -10.13
CA ASP A 55 7.78 -12.94 -11.58
C ASP A 55 7.78 -11.48 -12.09
N LEU A 56 6.87 -10.65 -11.59
CA LEU A 56 6.81 -9.22 -11.92
C LEU A 56 8.13 -8.51 -11.58
N LYS A 57 8.66 -8.75 -10.38
CA LYS A 57 9.94 -8.21 -9.96
C LYS A 57 11.09 -8.68 -10.85
N SER A 58 11.15 -9.98 -11.14
CA SER A 58 12.21 -10.57 -11.97
C SER A 58 12.19 -10.01 -13.40
N ALA A 59 11.02 -9.66 -13.91
CA ALA A 59 10.83 -8.99 -15.19
C ALA A 59 11.13 -7.48 -15.15
N GLY A 60 11.40 -6.90 -13.99
CA GLY A 60 11.68 -5.47 -13.80
C GLY A 60 10.42 -4.57 -13.79
N VAL A 61 9.23 -5.15 -13.61
CA VAL A 61 7.99 -4.38 -13.48
C VAL A 61 7.99 -3.65 -12.13
N ASN A 62 7.65 -2.36 -12.14
CA ASN A 62 7.44 -1.61 -10.90
C ASN A 62 6.17 -2.11 -10.21
N VAL A 63 6.33 -2.60 -8.98
CA VAL A 63 5.21 -3.07 -8.16
C VAL A 63 5.09 -2.18 -6.95
N CYS A 64 3.89 -1.66 -6.70
CA CYS A 64 3.56 -0.92 -5.48
C CYS A 64 2.32 -1.49 -4.79
N LEU A 65 2.04 -1.00 -3.60
CA LEU A 65 0.96 -1.44 -2.74
C LEU A 65 -0.13 -0.38 -2.70
N GLY A 66 -1.38 -0.81 -2.67
CA GLY A 66 -2.54 0.04 -2.47
C GLY A 66 -3.53 -0.57 -1.47
N THR A 67 -4.32 0.27 -0.84
CA THR A 67 -5.40 -0.18 0.06
C THR A 67 -6.72 -0.43 -0.67
N ASP A 68 -6.85 0.08 -1.91
CA ASP A 68 -8.13 0.25 -2.58
C ASP A 68 -9.07 1.19 -1.80
N GLY A 69 -10.30 1.34 -2.22
CA GLY A 69 -11.28 2.18 -1.53
C GLY A 69 -11.82 1.56 -0.24
N ALA A 70 -12.29 2.40 0.68
CA ALA A 70 -12.89 1.95 1.95
C ALA A 70 -14.11 1.02 1.74
N ALA A 71 -14.84 1.16 0.64
CA ALA A 71 -15.97 0.28 0.32
C ALA A 71 -15.54 -1.17 0.01
N SER A 72 -14.34 -1.36 -0.57
CA SER A 72 -13.85 -2.69 -0.96
C SER A 72 -13.10 -3.41 0.16
N SER A 73 -12.22 -2.74 0.91
CA SER A 73 -11.43 -3.37 1.97
C SER A 73 -11.92 -3.07 3.40
N ASN A 74 -12.74 -2.04 3.61
CA ASN A 74 -13.12 -1.44 4.89
C ASN A 74 -11.93 -0.85 5.67
N ASN A 75 -10.76 -0.77 5.08
CA ASN A 75 -9.53 -0.39 5.73
C ASN A 75 -8.63 0.37 4.75
N LEU A 76 -8.09 1.51 5.19
CA LEU A 76 -7.12 2.31 4.43
C LEU A 76 -5.72 2.27 5.09
N ASP A 77 -5.46 1.27 5.94
CA ASP A 77 -4.17 1.09 6.61
C ASP A 77 -3.15 0.42 5.67
N MET A 78 -2.21 1.24 5.19
CA MET A 78 -1.11 0.76 4.34
C MET A 78 -0.22 -0.25 5.08
N ARG A 79 0.02 -0.06 6.38
CA ARG A 79 0.82 -0.97 7.20
C ARG A 79 0.18 -2.37 7.29
N GLU A 80 -1.14 -2.45 7.47
CA GLU A 80 -1.87 -3.71 7.45
C GLU A 80 -1.79 -4.39 6.08
N SER A 81 -1.89 -3.60 5.01
CA SER A 81 -1.71 -4.10 3.64
C SER A 81 -0.32 -4.67 3.42
N MET A 82 0.73 -4.03 3.97
CA MET A 82 2.10 -4.57 3.95
C MET A 82 2.19 -5.93 4.62
N LYS A 83 1.64 -6.06 5.83
CA LYS A 83 1.62 -7.33 6.59
C LYS A 83 0.89 -8.42 5.81
N THR A 84 -0.28 -8.11 5.30
CA THR A 84 -1.11 -9.06 4.54
C THR A 84 -0.39 -9.51 3.27
N MET A 85 0.18 -8.58 2.50
CA MET A 85 0.96 -8.90 1.30
C MET A 85 2.13 -9.84 1.62
N SER A 86 2.90 -9.51 2.65
CA SER A 86 4.06 -10.34 3.03
C SER A 86 3.66 -11.75 3.44
N LEU A 87 2.65 -11.90 4.30
CA LEU A 87 2.18 -13.20 4.77
C LEU A 87 1.58 -14.04 3.63
N LEU A 88 0.79 -13.39 2.75
CA LEU A 88 0.20 -14.06 1.59
C LEU A 88 1.27 -14.59 0.63
N GLN A 89 2.26 -13.75 0.27
CA GLN A 89 3.33 -14.15 -0.64
C GLN A 89 4.14 -15.32 -0.07
N LYS A 90 4.54 -15.25 1.19
CA LYS A 90 5.28 -16.32 1.88
C LYS A 90 4.45 -17.61 1.98
N GLY A 91 3.18 -17.49 2.37
CA GLY A 91 2.28 -18.65 2.49
C GLY A 91 1.98 -19.30 1.14
N TRP A 92 1.81 -18.51 0.09
CA TRP A 92 1.53 -19.01 -1.24
C TRP A 92 2.73 -19.68 -1.91
N THR A 93 3.92 -19.08 -1.80
CA THR A 93 5.13 -19.60 -2.44
C THR A 93 5.85 -20.67 -1.62
N GLY A 94 5.60 -20.73 -0.30
CA GLY A 94 6.39 -21.56 0.63
C GLY A 94 7.82 -21.04 0.86
N ASP A 95 8.12 -19.83 0.36
CA ASP A 95 9.41 -19.19 0.48
C ASP A 95 9.37 -18.06 1.52
N THR A 96 10.06 -18.23 2.64
CA THR A 96 10.11 -17.22 3.70
C THR A 96 11.01 -16.03 3.36
N THR A 97 11.80 -16.12 2.29
CA THR A 97 12.74 -15.07 1.87
C THR A 97 12.14 -14.14 0.83
N ILE A 98 11.00 -14.51 0.23
CA ILE A 98 10.31 -13.63 -0.73
C ILE A 98 9.86 -12.34 -0.05
N LEU A 99 10.01 -11.24 -0.74
CA LEU A 99 9.59 -9.91 -0.29
C LEU A 99 10.22 -9.57 1.09
N PRO A 100 11.55 -9.41 1.16
CA PRO A 100 12.23 -9.02 2.40
C PRO A 100 11.75 -7.64 2.87
N LEU A 101 11.97 -7.31 4.14
CA LEU A 101 11.35 -6.14 4.80
C LEU A 101 11.68 -4.81 4.10
N ASN A 102 12.94 -4.60 3.76
CA ASN A 102 13.36 -3.40 3.03
C ASN A 102 12.63 -3.24 1.68
N GLU A 103 12.47 -4.33 0.95
CA GLU A 103 11.75 -4.34 -0.32
C GLU A 103 10.24 -4.10 -0.12
N LEU A 104 9.67 -4.65 0.93
CA LEU A 104 8.28 -4.40 1.29
C LEU A 104 8.03 -2.92 1.65
N MET A 105 9.00 -2.29 2.32
CA MET A 105 8.98 -0.85 2.57
C MET A 105 9.01 -0.06 1.25
N ASP A 106 9.89 -0.43 0.31
CA ASP A 106 9.95 0.22 -1.02
C ASP A 106 8.65 0.09 -1.79
N VAL A 107 8.03 -1.09 -1.77
CA VAL A 107 6.73 -1.37 -2.41
C VAL A 107 5.62 -0.47 -1.83
N ALA A 108 5.68 -0.15 -0.55
CA ALA A 108 4.70 0.71 0.12
C ALA A 108 5.01 2.22 0.04
N THR A 109 6.19 2.62 -0.41
CA THR A 109 6.66 4.02 -0.43
C THR A 109 7.24 4.43 -1.78
N VAL A 110 8.51 4.18 -2.02
CA VAL A 110 9.28 4.63 -3.19
C VAL A 110 8.67 4.18 -4.51
N ASN A 111 8.16 2.96 -4.56
CA ASN A 111 7.58 2.40 -5.79
C ASN A 111 6.25 3.08 -6.15
N GLY A 112 5.45 3.46 -5.13
CA GLY A 112 4.24 4.26 -5.33
C GLY A 112 4.57 5.68 -5.80
N ALA A 113 5.57 6.31 -5.20
CA ALA A 113 6.08 7.61 -5.62
C ALA A 113 6.54 7.60 -7.09
N ARG A 114 7.29 6.57 -7.49
CA ARG A 114 7.71 6.34 -8.88
C ARG A 114 6.52 6.18 -9.83
N ALA A 115 5.49 5.44 -9.41
CA ALA A 115 4.29 5.22 -10.22
C ALA A 115 3.52 6.50 -10.53
N LEU A 116 3.58 7.47 -9.61
CA LEU A 116 2.87 8.75 -9.70
C LEU A 116 3.77 9.90 -10.19
N ASP A 117 5.05 9.62 -10.45
CA ASP A 117 6.07 10.62 -10.81
C ASP A 117 6.16 11.76 -9.78
N ILE A 118 6.14 11.40 -8.48
CA ILE A 118 6.23 12.34 -7.35
C ILE A 118 7.56 12.11 -6.63
N ASP A 119 8.25 13.19 -6.31
CA ASP A 119 9.57 13.12 -5.65
C ASP A 119 9.45 12.96 -4.12
N THR A 120 8.96 11.80 -3.70
CA THR A 120 8.73 11.42 -2.30
C THR A 120 9.07 9.94 -2.03
N GLY A 121 8.66 9.42 -0.88
CA GLY A 121 8.83 8.02 -0.48
C GLY A 121 10.18 7.69 0.14
N ARG A 122 11.06 8.68 0.31
CA ARG A 122 12.38 8.56 0.94
C ARG A 122 12.72 9.82 1.75
N ILE A 123 13.58 9.68 2.73
CA ILE A 123 14.10 10.81 3.53
C ILE A 123 15.41 11.24 2.93
N GLU A 124 15.39 12.28 2.10
CA GLU A 124 16.55 12.81 1.39
C GLU A 124 16.41 14.32 1.18
N GLU A 125 17.52 15.05 1.19
CA GLU A 125 17.52 16.50 0.91
C GLU A 125 17.00 16.77 -0.52
N GLY A 126 16.01 17.65 -0.63
CA GLY A 126 15.37 18.03 -1.88
C GLY A 126 14.09 17.25 -2.20
N ALA A 127 13.84 16.10 -1.58
CA ALA A 127 12.57 15.40 -1.70
C ALA A 127 11.44 16.10 -0.94
N LEU A 128 10.20 15.82 -1.32
CA LEU A 128 9.03 16.31 -0.59
C LEU A 128 9.04 15.77 0.85
N ALA A 129 8.68 16.63 1.80
CA ALA A 129 8.66 16.28 3.22
C ALA A 129 7.35 15.54 3.56
N ASP A 130 7.23 14.32 3.05
CA ASP A 130 6.16 13.35 3.39
C ASP A 130 6.73 12.39 4.43
N LEU A 131 6.36 12.57 5.69
CA LEU A 131 6.96 11.89 6.83
C LEU A 131 5.89 11.29 7.74
N VAL A 132 6.21 10.14 8.32
CA VAL A 132 5.41 9.51 9.36
C VAL A 132 6.29 9.29 10.59
N LEU A 133 5.87 9.83 11.75
CA LEU A 133 6.52 9.59 13.03
C LEU A 133 5.81 8.45 13.75
N VAL A 134 6.61 7.51 14.24
CA VAL A 134 6.12 6.28 14.88
C VAL A 134 6.51 6.29 16.36
N GLU A 135 5.53 6.13 17.26
CA GLU A 135 5.78 5.90 18.68
C GLU A 135 6.26 4.45 18.91
N THR A 136 7.49 4.33 19.40
CA THR A 136 8.14 3.02 19.58
C THR A 136 8.22 2.56 21.03
N ARG A 137 7.72 3.34 21.99
CA ARG A 137 7.71 2.99 23.42
C ARG A 137 6.44 2.21 23.77
N SER A 138 6.28 1.04 23.15
CA SER A 138 5.18 0.13 23.40
C SER A 138 5.65 -1.33 23.34
N GLU A 139 4.83 -2.24 23.82
CA GLU A 139 5.11 -3.69 23.78
C GLU A 139 5.36 -4.22 22.36
N ALA A 140 4.77 -3.58 21.35
CA ALA A 140 4.94 -3.98 19.95
C ALA A 140 6.37 -3.74 19.43
N PHE A 141 7.12 -2.82 20.06
CA PHE A 141 8.47 -2.46 19.66
C PHE A 141 9.56 -2.91 20.66
N ILE A 142 9.20 -3.59 21.74
CA ILE A 142 10.19 -4.00 22.76
C ILE A 142 10.37 -5.52 22.74
N PRO A 143 11.59 -6.03 22.50
CA PRO A 143 12.82 -5.29 22.17
C PRO A 143 12.81 -4.74 20.73
N ASN A 144 13.30 -3.53 20.50
CA ASN A 144 13.40 -2.93 19.18
C ASN A 144 14.74 -3.28 18.51
N ILE A 145 14.91 -4.55 18.15
CA ILE A 145 16.10 -5.08 17.46
C ILE A 145 16.01 -4.82 15.95
N ASN A 146 14.79 -4.87 15.40
CA ASN A 146 14.51 -4.60 14.00
C ASN A 146 13.20 -3.80 13.91
N PHE A 147 13.34 -2.51 13.62
CA PHE A 147 12.21 -1.58 13.54
C PHE A 147 11.19 -2.00 12.48
N GLU A 148 11.65 -2.34 11.27
CA GLU A 148 10.76 -2.69 10.15
C GLU A 148 9.94 -3.95 10.47
N SER A 149 10.57 -4.95 11.08
CA SER A 149 9.88 -6.16 11.51
C SER A 149 8.80 -5.87 12.55
N ASN A 150 9.14 -5.06 13.55
CA ASN A 150 8.18 -4.67 14.59
C ASN A 150 7.05 -3.81 14.02
N PHE A 151 7.37 -2.85 13.16
CA PHE A 151 6.41 -1.97 12.51
C PHE A 151 5.41 -2.75 11.64
N ILE A 152 5.89 -3.71 10.87
CA ILE A 152 5.05 -4.47 9.92
C ILE A 152 4.27 -5.58 10.63
N TYR A 153 4.93 -6.39 11.47
CA TYR A 153 4.31 -7.61 11.98
C TYR A 153 3.71 -7.49 13.39
N SER A 154 4.27 -6.65 14.25
CA SER A 154 3.87 -6.57 15.67
C SER A 154 2.95 -5.40 15.95
N ALA A 155 3.27 -4.20 15.42
CA ALA A 155 2.52 -2.99 15.69
C ALA A 155 1.14 -2.98 15.01
N ASN A 156 0.29 -2.06 15.42
CA ASN A 156 -0.95 -1.66 14.75
C ASN A 156 -0.90 -0.16 14.42
N SER A 157 -1.93 0.37 13.78
CA SER A 157 -1.95 1.77 13.30
C SER A 157 -1.90 2.81 14.40
N SER A 158 -2.22 2.44 15.65
CA SER A 158 -2.11 3.36 16.80
C SER A 158 -0.66 3.76 17.13
N CYS A 159 0.33 3.09 16.54
CA CYS A 159 1.73 3.50 16.65
C CYS A 159 2.06 4.75 15.81
N ILE A 160 1.20 5.17 14.91
CA ILE A 160 1.40 6.38 14.12
C ILE A 160 1.06 7.60 14.97
N ASP A 161 2.06 8.39 15.30
CA ASP A 161 1.91 9.59 16.12
C ASP A 161 1.63 10.83 15.27
N THR A 162 2.47 11.08 14.28
CA THR A 162 2.39 12.28 13.45
C THR A 162 2.51 11.94 11.97
N VAL A 163 1.70 12.60 11.14
CA VAL A 163 1.76 12.52 9.68
C VAL A 163 1.99 13.90 9.11
N ILE A 164 3.01 14.02 8.29
CA ILE A 164 3.40 15.24 7.58
C ILE A 164 3.30 14.96 6.08
N CYS A 165 2.70 15.87 5.33
CA CYS A 165 2.60 15.82 3.88
C CYS A 165 3.03 17.15 3.29
N ASP A 166 4.03 17.12 2.41
CA ASP A 166 4.65 18.31 1.82
C ASP A 166 4.99 19.39 2.88
N GLY A 167 5.56 18.95 4.01
CA GLY A 167 5.93 19.77 5.13
C GLY A 167 4.77 20.25 6.02
N ASN A 168 3.52 19.93 5.71
CA ASN A 168 2.35 20.30 6.50
C ASN A 168 1.96 19.16 7.44
N ILE A 169 1.77 19.44 8.73
CA ILE A 169 1.30 18.47 9.71
C ILE A 169 -0.21 18.22 9.50
N LEU A 170 -0.57 17.02 9.12
CA LEU A 170 -1.95 16.58 8.91
C LEU A 170 -2.54 15.86 10.13
N MET A 171 -1.68 15.18 10.88
CA MET A 171 -2.04 14.50 12.13
C MET A 171 -0.93 14.70 13.14
N GLU A 172 -1.25 14.95 14.40
CA GLU A 172 -0.30 15.10 15.51
C GLU A 172 -0.86 14.45 16.77
N GLY A 173 -0.03 13.67 17.48
CA GLY A 173 -0.45 12.92 18.66
C GLY A 173 -1.59 11.95 18.37
N GLY A 174 -1.65 11.37 17.16
CA GLY A 174 -2.71 10.48 16.73
C GLY A 174 -4.06 11.15 16.46
N LYS A 175 -4.10 12.49 16.35
CA LYS A 175 -5.34 13.27 16.15
C LYS A 175 -5.29 14.12 14.88
N VAL A 176 -6.40 14.11 14.15
CA VAL A 176 -6.61 14.96 12.97
C VAL A 176 -7.49 16.15 13.35
N ALA A 177 -7.15 17.35 12.88
CA ALA A 177 -7.93 18.55 13.17
C ALA A 177 -9.38 18.41 12.62
N GLY A 178 -10.37 18.66 13.48
CA GLY A 178 -11.79 18.58 13.10
C GLY A 178 -12.35 17.15 12.96
N GLU A 179 -11.63 16.14 13.42
CA GLU A 179 -12.01 14.73 13.30
C GLU A 179 -13.39 14.43 13.91
N GLU A 180 -13.67 14.92 15.13
CA GLU A 180 -14.96 14.68 15.80
C GLU A 180 -16.14 15.18 14.98
N GLN A 181 -16.05 16.39 14.43
CA GLN A 181 -17.11 16.96 13.58
C GLN A 181 -17.26 16.21 12.27
N LEU A 182 -16.16 15.70 11.71
CA LEU A 182 -16.16 14.91 10.50
C LEU A 182 -16.87 13.56 10.73
N LEU A 183 -16.58 12.89 11.85
CA LEU A 183 -17.20 11.62 12.23
C LEU A 183 -18.70 11.77 12.46
N GLU A 184 -19.14 12.80 13.22
CA GLU A 184 -20.57 13.10 13.43
C GLU A 184 -21.31 13.32 12.10
N LYS A 185 -20.72 14.13 11.21
CA LYS A 185 -21.32 14.42 9.90
C LYS A 185 -21.35 13.18 9.00
N ALA A 186 -20.32 12.34 9.04
CA ALA A 186 -20.27 11.11 8.25
C ALA A 186 -21.36 10.13 8.70
N ASP A 187 -21.54 9.96 10.02
CA ASP A 187 -22.59 9.11 10.59
C ASP A 187 -23.98 9.62 10.20
N GLU A 188 -24.25 10.91 10.38
CA GLU A 188 -25.51 11.53 9.97
C GLU A 188 -25.83 11.29 8.49
N MET A 189 -24.84 11.47 7.61
CA MET A 189 -25.02 11.26 6.17
C MET A 189 -25.26 9.80 5.82
N ALA A 190 -24.58 8.87 6.48
CA ALA A 190 -24.76 7.44 6.27
C ALA A 190 -26.20 7.02 6.62
N TRP A 191 -26.70 7.44 7.78
CA TRP A 191 -28.09 7.16 8.18
C TRP A 191 -29.14 7.80 7.28
N LYS A 192 -28.89 9.00 6.77
CA LYS A 192 -29.78 9.64 5.77
C LYS A 192 -29.87 8.79 4.49
N LEU A 193 -28.74 8.26 4.03
CA LEU A 193 -28.70 7.42 2.84
C LEU A 193 -29.44 6.08 3.04
N ILE A 194 -29.21 5.41 4.16
CA ILE A 194 -29.85 4.13 4.49
C ILE A 194 -31.38 4.30 4.61
N ASN A 195 -31.82 5.39 5.22
CA ASN A 195 -33.26 5.63 5.43
C ASN A 195 -33.97 6.25 4.19
N ALA A 196 -33.24 6.61 3.15
CA ALA A 196 -33.81 7.11 1.90
C ALA A 196 -34.10 6.01 0.87
N THR A 197 -33.67 4.77 1.15
CA THR A 197 -33.93 3.55 0.37
C THR A 197 -35.04 2.74 0.99
#